data_830f251bace30c58068714497ca0c08d
#
_entry.id   830f251bace30c58068714497ca0c08d
#
_cell.length_a   1.000
_cell.length_b   1.000
_cell.length_c   1.000
_cell.angle_alpha   90.00
_cell.angle_beta   90.00
_cell.angle_gamma   90.00
#
_symmetry.space_group_name_H-M   'P 1'
#
loop_
_entity.id
_entity.type
_entity.pdbx_description
1 polymer ?
#
loop_
_entity_poly.entity_id
_entity_poly.type
_entity_poly.pdbx_seq_one_letter_code
_entity_poly.pdbx_strand_id
1 'polypeptide(L)'
;SLRSSTRSRCDFAAPLAAYNTFVAQGALQVAHDAVGLLVAIRVNNAHRRVMSRRRVPALDAYIDNVNMTLWPNFKSACDLHIKSLDDMQQLFEPNPESPNFIVQRYANLVGALTRVAHARVAESSDETEVVNQVDVFLDRLRQSLYECLSVKMCASLKDSPRARSAYLVKSYDYICTVLSSLTDEASDGDEDEPASANPSTKLASLHFFEEKLAMETKSFIAHIMVDRFARLMKLARSLDSSSAENACDASAVRDALVEFQNTWRDALKSVHEDCLSCFTTRDWRTNDLFRRCVAELLSVYGGVAGDDEREGSVARSFGKEARDALNDVVVTTPTFSLEANRYCAKSAGGA
;
A
#
# COMPACT_ATOMS: atom_id res chain seq x y z
N SER A 1 64.21 3.27 5.66
CA SER A 1 62.78 3.64 5.74
C SER A 1 61.83 2.45 5.61
N LEU A 2 62.25 1.29 5.06
CA LEU A 2 61.43 0.08 4.91
C LEU A 2 61.20 -0.71 6.22
N ARG A 3 62.09 -0.56 7.21
CA ARG A 3 61.98 -1.24 8.53
C ARG A 3 60.94 -0.64 9.47
N SER A 4 60.55 0.64 9.30
CA SER A 4 59.53 1.27 10.14
C SER A 4 58.10 0.90 9.74
N SER A 5 57.86 0.59 8.46
CA SER A 5 56.56 0.20 7.95
C SER A 5 56.09 -1.20 8.39
N THR A 6 57.06 -2.14 8.53
CA THR A 6 56.74 -3.52 8.99
C THR A 6 56.51 -3.59 10.50
N ARG A 7 57.17 -2.75 11.31
CA ARG A 7 56.97 -2.70 12.77
C ARG A 7 55.57 -2.21 13.13
N SER A 8 55.07 -1.19 12.43
CA SER A 8 53.73 -0.64 12.64
C SER A 8 52.58 -1.66 12.35
N ARG A 9 52.79 -2.59 11.38
CA ARG A 9 51.82 -3.64 11.09
C ARG A 9 51.71 -4.71 12.18
N CYS A 10 52.82 -5.02 12.88
CA CYS A 10 52.81 -6.04 13.93
C CYS A 10 52.13 -5.56 15.22
N ASP A 11 52.18 -4.27 15.53
CA ASP A 11 51.68 -3.73 16.81
C ASP A 11 50.13 -3.70 16.87
N PHE A 12 49.43 -3.72 15.73
CA PHE A 12 47.98 -3.71 15.66
C PHE A 12 47.34 -5.07 15.33
N ALA A 13 48.10 -6.10 15.00
CA ALA A 13 47.56 -7.38 14.53
C ALA A 13 46.73 -8.11 15.61
N ALA A 14 47.21 -8.13 16.85
CA ALA A 14 46.50 -8.80 17.95
C ALA A 14 45.20 -8.06 18.37
N PRO A 15 45.18 -6.72 18.58
CA PRO A 15 43.96 -5.97 18.82
C PRO A 15 42.94 -6.09 17.69
N LEU A 16 43.39 -6.04 16.43
CA LEU A 16 42.51 -6.19 15.28
C LEU A 16 41.88 -7.60 15.18
N ALA A 17 42.65 -8.65 15.48
CA ALA A 17 42.16 -10.00 15.53
C ALA A 17 41.09 -10.20 16.62
N ALA A 18 41.34 -9.67 17.83
CA ALA A 18 40.41 -9.71 18.94
C ALA A 18 39.07 -8.97 18.59
N TYR A 19 39.19 -7.80 17.97
CA TYR A 19 38.00 -7.03 17.56
C TYR A 19 37.22 -7.72 16.43
N ASN A 20 37.91 -8.30 15.45
CA ASN A 20 37.24 -9.09 14.41
C ASN A 20 36.45 -10.27 15.00
N THR A 21 37.03 -10.95 16.00
CA THR A 21 36.32 -12.03 16.72
C THR A 21 35.09 -11.49 17.45
N PHE A 22 35.23 -10.34 18.11
CA PHE A 22 34.09 -9.68 18.79
C PHE A 22 32.99 -9.28 17.80
N VAL A 23 33.34 -8.68 16.67
CA VAL A 23 32.37 -8.31 15.61
C VAL A 23 31.68 -9.55 15.05
N ALA A 24 32.44 -10.62 14.77
CA ALA A 24 31.87 -11.88 14.25
C ALA A 24 30.88 -12.52 15.23
N GLN A 25 31.25 -12.58 16.54
CA GLN A 25 30.39 -13.07 17.59
C GLN A 25 29.14 -12.19 17.77
N GLY A 26 29.28 -10.86 17.75
CA GLY A 26 28.19 -9.91 17.82
C GLY A 26 27.24 -10.05 16.63
N ALA A 27 27.75 -10.17 15.42
CA ALA A 27 26.95 -10.38 14.22
C ALA A 27 26.16 -11.67 14.25
N LEU A 28 26.71 -12.75 14.84
CA LEU A 28 25.99 -14.01 15.03
C LEU A 28 24.86 -13.90 16.07
N GLN A 29 25.06 -13.12 17.14
CA GLN A 29 24.04 -12.88 18.16
C GLN A 29 22.85 -12.08 17.64
N VAL A 30 23.06 -11.18 16.67
CA VAL A 30 22.03 -10.34 16.03
C VAL A 30 21.64 -10.83 14.64
N ALA A 31 21.82 -12.11 14.36
CA ALA A 31 21.58 -12.71 13.05
C ALA A 31 20.17 -12.50 12.46
N HIS A 32 19.20 -12.10 13.28
CA HIS A 32 17.83 -11.79 12.87
C HIS A 32 17.54 -10.29 12.78
N ASP A 33 18.48 -9.43 13.21
CA ASP A 33 18.31 -7.97 13.18
C ASP A 33 18.93 -7.35 11.94
N ALA A 34 18.15 -7.35 10.85
CA ALA A 34 18.57 -6.74 9.59
C ALA A 34 18.86 -5.23 9.74
N VAL A 35 18.10 -4.52 10.59
CA VAL A 35 18.27 -3.07 10.80
C VAL A 35 19.58 -2.79 11.54
N GLY A 36 19.85 -3.50 12.63
CA GLY A 36 21.09 -3.35 13.39
C GLY A 36 22.33 -3.70 12.57
N LEU A 37 22.27 -4.77 11.76
CA LEU A 37 23.35 -5.13 10.84
C LEU A 37 23.60 -4.06 9.78
N LEU A 38 22.55 -3.45 9.21
CA LEU A 38 22.68 -2.36 8.25
C LEU A 38 23.28 -1.12 8.91
N VAL A 39 22.89 -0.77 10.13
CA VAL A 39 23.51 0.32 10.90
C VAL A 39 25.00 0.06 11.11
N ALA A 40 25.38 -1.17 11.49
CA ALA A 40 26.79 -1.54 11.67
C ALA A 40 27.60 -1.39 10.37
N ILE A 41 27.06 -1.81 9.22
CA ILE A 41 27.68 -1.62 7.90
C ILE A 41 27.87 -0.12 7.61
N ARG A 42 26.85 0.70 7.84
CA ARG A 42 26.91 2.15 7.63
C ARG A 42 27.95 2.83 8.50
N VAL A 43 28.01 2.48 9.78
CA VAL A 43 29.03 2.99 10.72
C VAL A 43 30.44 2.58 10.26
N ASN A 44 30.65 1.32 9.84
CA ASN A 44 31.93 0.84 9.34
C ASN A 44 32.37 1.60 8.08
N ASN A 45 31.46 1.86 7.14
CA ASN A 45 31.71 2.66 5.95
C ASN A 45 32.02 4.13 6.31
N ALA A 46 31.36 4.70 7.32
CA ALA A 46 31.68 6.03 7.82
C ALA A 46 33.12 6.10 8.41
N HIS A 47 33.55 5.07 9.14
CA HIS A 47 34.92 4.94 9.61
C HIS A 47 35.90 4.86 8.45
N ARG A 48 35.65 4.07 7.41
CA ARG A 48 36.43 4.01 6.18
C ARG A 48 36.68 5.41 5.60
N ARG A 49 35.62 6.20 5.45
CA ARG A 49 35.72 7.57 4.91
C ARG A 49 36.61 8.49 5.77
N VAL A 50 36.44 8.41 7.10
CA VAL A 50 37.27 9.19 8.03
C VAL A 50 38.75 8.80 7.90
N MET A 51 39.05 7.50 7.83
CA MET A 51 40.42 7.00 7.69
C MET A 51 41.05 7.36 6.33
N SER A 52 40.27 7.26 5.27
CA SER A 52 40.67 7.68 3.92
C SER A 52 40.97 9.17 3.86
N ARG A 53 40.13 10.05 4.44
CA ARG A 53 40.39 11.49 4.53
C ARG A 53 41.68 11.81 5.33
N ARG A 54 41.93 11.03 6.37
CA ARG A 54 43.14 11.16 7.21
C ARG A 54 44.37 10.50 6.58
N ARG A 55 44.23 9.84 5.41
CA ARG A 55 45.28 9.09 4.72
C ARG A 55 45.94 8.02 5.61
N VAL A 56 45.11 7.26 6.35
CA VAL A 56 45.58 6.18 7.23
C VAL A 56 45.16 4.82 6.63
N PRO A 57 45.93 4.26 5.66
CA PRO A 57 45.57 3.02 4.98
C PRO A 57 45.78 1.76 5.85
N ALA A 58 46.38 1.91 7.03
CA ALA A 58 46.68 0.79 7.92
C ALA A 58 45.41 0.03 8.39
N LEU A 59 44.23 0.66 8.38
CA LEU A 59 42.97 0.09 8.82
C LEU A 59 42.09 -0.39 7.68
N ASP A 60 42.48 -0.19 6.42
CA ASP A 60 41.61 -0.55 5.26
C ASP A 60 41.30 -2.05 5.25
N ALA A 61 42.31 -2.91 5.38
CA ALA A 61 42.11 -4.35 5.43
C ALA A 61 41.23 -4.82 6.60
N TYR A 62 41.28 -4.10 7.72
CA TYR A 62 40.44 -4.37 8.86
C TYR A 62 38.97 -4.03 8.58
N ILE A 63 38.71 -2.83 8.05
CA ILE A 63 37.37 -2.36 7.68
C ILE A 63 36.75 -3.29 6.63
N ASP A 64 37.53 -3.75 5.66
CA ASP A 64 37.10 -4.73 4.66
C ASP A 64 36.72 -6.06 5.30
N ASN A 65 37.53 -6.59 6.23
CA ASN A 65 37.18 -7.84 6.93
C ASN A 65 35.90 -7.71 7.74
N VAL A 66 35.65 -6.57 8.39
CA VAL A 66 34.38 -6.30 9.09
C VAL A 66 33.20 -6.34 8.12
N ASN A 67 33.29 -5.66 6.97
CA ASN A 67 32.25 -5.68 5.95
C ASN A 67 32.05 -7.08 5.37
N MET A 68 33.12 -7.85 5.13
CA MET A 68 33.02 -9.25 4.68
C MET A 68 32.29 -10.15 5.67
N THR A 69 32.25 -9.79 6.95
CA THR A 69 31.48 -10.49 7.98
C THR A 69 30.03 -9.98 8.05
N LEU A 70 29.82 -8.66 8.03
CA LEU A 70 28.50 -8.06 8.24
C LEU A 70 27.55 -8.29 7.05
N TRP A 71 28.03 -8.17 5.81
CA TRP A 71 27.19 -8.30 4.61
C TRP A 71 26.52 -9.66 4.46
N PRO A 72 27.20 -10.82 4.61
CA PRO A 72 26.55 -12.12 4.55
C PRO A 72 25.50 -12.30 5.65
N ASN A 73 25.77 -11.80 6.86
CA ASN A 73 24.80 -11.85 7.96
C ASN A 73 23.57 -10.98 7.68
N PHE A 74 23.76 -9.76 7.12
CA PHE A 74 22.66 -8.92 6.70
C PHE A 74 21.79 -9.62 5.63
N LYS A 75 22.40 -10.18 4.58
CA LYS A 75 21.68 -10.93 3.56
C LYS A 75 20.93 -12.13 4.14
N SER A 76 21.56 -12.87 5.04
CA SER A 76 20.90 -13.99 5.74
C SER A 76 19.70 -13.53 6.57
N ALA A 77 19.83 -12.43 7.32
CA ALA A 77 18.71 -11.85 8.07
C ALA A 77 17.56 -11.43 7.13
N CYS A 78 17.89 -10.81 6.00
CA CYS A 78 16.90 -10.44 4.97
C CYS A 78 16.18 -11.66 4.40
N ASP A 79 16.91 -12.72 4.06
CA ASP A 79 16.34 -13.97 3.54
C ASP A 79 15.44 -14.67 4.58
N LEU A 80 15.78 -14.58 5.88
CA LEU A 80 14.93 -15.08 6.95
C LEU A 80 13.59 -14.33 7.06
N HIS A 81 13.59 -13.01 6.86
CA HIS A 81 12.35 -12.23 6.81
C HIS A 81 11.46 -12.65 5.64
N ILE A 82 12.04 -12.83 4.43
CA ILE A 82 11.30 -13.30 3.25
C ILE A 82 10.76 -14.71 3.52
N LYS A 83 11.61 -15.62 3.98
CA LYS A 83 11.23 -16.99 4.28
C LYS A 83 10.10 -17.07 5.31
N SER A 84 10.09 -16.19 6.32
CA SER A 84 9.01 -16.16 7.31
C SER A 84 7.65 -15.81 6.69
N LEU A 85 7.61 -15.01 5.61
CA LEU A 85 6.39 -14.73 4.85
C LEU A 85 6.00 -15.91 3.96
N ASP A 86 6.99 -16.60 3.39
CA ASP A 86 6.77 -17.75 2.51
C ASP A 86 6.29 -18.97 3.29
N ASP A 87 6.81 -19.18 4.49
CA ASP A 87 6.44 -20.30 5.39
C ASP A 87 5.11 -20.05 6.13
N MET A 88 4.50 -18.83 6.00
CA MET A 88 3.23 -18.54 6.64
C MET A 88 2.12 -19.48 6.16
N GLN A 89 1.65 -20.30 7.06
CA GLN A 89 0.46 -21.12 6.87
C GLN A 89 -0.80 -20.33 7.30
N GLN A 90 -1.96 -20.70 6.76
CA GLN A 90 -3.28 -20.03 6.89
C GLN A 90 -3.85 -19.98 8.33
N LEU A 91 -3.07 -19.67 9.33
CA LEU A 91 -3.45 -19.77 10.75
C LEU A 91 -4.19 -18.54 11.30
N PHE A 92 -4.46 -17.51 10.49
CA PHE A 92 -5.07 -16.29 10.99
C PHE A 92 -6.41 -16.01 10.31
N GLU A 93 -7.47 -16.00 11.12
CA GLU A 93 -8.71 -15.35 10.70
C GLU A 93 -8.45 -13.85 10.57
N PRO A 94 -8.84 -13.25 9.43
CA PRO A 94 -8.67 -11.80 9.24
C PRO A 94 -9.52 -11.06 10.27
N ASN A 95 -8.86 -10.36 11.20
CA ASN A 95 -9.55 -9.54 12.18
C ASN A 95 -10.05 -8.25 11.48
N PRO A 96 -11.37 -7.96 11.48
CA PRO A 96 -11.89 -6.73 10.90
C PRO A 96 -11.45 -5.48 11.67
N GLU A 97 -11.05 -5.61 12.94
CA GLU A 97 -10.81 -4.45 13.82
C GLU A 97 -9.40 -3.85 13.71
N SER A 98 -8.38 -4.62 13.32
CA SER A 98 -7.01 -4.11 13.25
C SER A 98 -6.25 -4.65 12.04
N PRO A 99 -5.30 -3.88 11.48
CA PRO A 99 -4.40 -4.41 10.46
C PRO A 99 -3.64 -5.61 11.00
N ASN A 100 -3.42 -6.62 10.15
CA ASN A 100 -2.68 -7.79 10.54
C ASN A 100 -1.27 -7.41 11.04
N PHE A 101 -0.79 -8.08 12.09
CA PHE A 101 0.54 -7.82 12.66
C PHE A 101 1.68 -7.98 11.63
N ILE A 102 1.48 -8.81 10.60
CA ILE A 102 2.43 -8.99 9.49
C ILE A 102 2.58 -7.68 8.71
N VAL A 103 1.46 -7.03 8.41
CA VAL A 103 1.43 -5.74 7.70
C VAL A 103 2.13 -4.67 8.52
N GLN A 104 1.86 -4.63 9.84
CA GLN A 104 2.50 -3.69 10.77
C GLN A 104 4.02 -3.91 10.83
N ARG A 105 4.46 -5.16 10.97
CA ARG A 105 5.89 -5.52 11.00
C ARG A 105 6.59 -5.18 9.70
N TYR A 106 5.95 -5.47 8.57
CA TYR A 106 6.47 -5.12 7.26
C TYR A 106 6.67 -3.61 7.13
N ALA A 107 5.65 -2.82 7.40
CA ALA A 107 5.71 -1.36 7.27
C ALA A 107 6.81 -0.77 8.16
N ASN A 108 6.94 -1.24 9.41
CA ASN A 108 7.97 -0.80 10.33
C ASN A 108 9.38 -1.21 9.87
N LEU A 109 9.56 -2.44 9.38
CA LEU A 109 10.85 -2.93 8.87
C LEU A 109 11.29 -2.14 7.63
N VAL A 110 10.41 -1.99 6.65
CA VAL A 110 10.68 -1.20 5.43
C VAL A 110 11.02 0.23 5.80
N GLY A 111 10.24 0.84 6.70
CA GLY A 111 10.51 2.19 7.18
C GLY A 111 11.86 2.35 7.86
N ALA A 112 12.23 1.42 8.73
CA ALA A 112 13.52 1.45 9.43
C ALA A 112 14.69 1.26 8.45
N LEU A 113 14.64 0.26 7.58
CA LEU A 113 15.69 -0.01 6.59
C LEU A 113 15.86 1.17 5.62
N THR A 114 14.75 1.74 5.15
CA THR A 114 14.78 2.89 4.25
C THR A 114 15.41 4.11 4.92
N ARG A 115 15.02 4.42 6.18
CA ARG A 115 15.64 5.50 6.94
C ARG A 115 17.15 5.31 7.12
N VAL A 116 17.59 4.10 7.48
CA VAL A 116 19.01 3.80 7.65
C VAL A 116 19.75 3.85 6.31
N ALA A 117 19.21 3.27 5.24
CA ALA A 117 19.84 3.24 3.92
C ALA A 117 20.01 4.65 3.32
N HIS A 118 19.00 5.51 3.47
CA HIS A 118 19.00 6.86 2.90
C HIS A 118 19.34 7.97 3.91
N ALA A 119 19.80 7.63 5.12
CA ALA A 119 20.34 8.63 6.06
C ALA A 119 21.44 9.44 5.37
N ARG A 120 21.39 10.77 5.48
CA ARG A 120 22.32 11.68 4.80
C ARG A 120 23.79 11.33 5.14
N VAL A 121 24.50 10.91 4.12
CA VAL A 121 25.95 10.71 4.18
C VAL A 121 26.50 11.14 2.82
N ALA A 122 27.71 11.72 2.83
CA ALA A 122 28.36 12.19 1.60
C ALA A 122 28.37 11.10 0.52
N GLU A 123 28.03 11.48 -0.70
CA GLU A 123 27.99 10.59 -1.88
C GLU A 123 29.36 9.89 -2.06
N SER A 124 29.35 8.57 -1.95
CA SER A 124 30.47 7.69 -2.23
C SER A 124 29.98 6.42 -2.90
N SER A 125 30.83 5.76 -3.68
CA SER A 125 30.49 4.50 -4.34
C SER A 125 30.00 3.42 -3.37
N ASP A 126 30.56 3.36 -2.17
CA ASP A 126 30.20 2.40 -1.13
C ASP A 126 28.77 2.63 -0.61
N GLU A 127 28.32 3.88 -0.57
CA GLU A 127 26.97 4.25 -0.14
C GLU A 127 25.92 3.88 -1.20
N THR A 128 26.24 4.12 -2.47
CA THR A 128 25.37 3.71 -3.58
C THR A 128 25.17 2.19 -3.61
N GLU A 129 26.24 1.43 -3.34
CA GLU A 129 26.15 -0.03 -3.25
C GLU A 129 25.25 -0.47 -2.09
N VAL A 130 25.36 0.17 -0.90
CA VAL A 130 24.48 -0.12 0.24
C VAL A 130 23.02 0.11 -0.12
N VAL A 131 22.70 1.25 -0.74
CA VAL A 131 21.33 1.59 -1.17
C VAL A 131 20.83 0.54 -2.15
N ASN A 132 21.59 0.22 -3.19
CA ASN A 132 21.18 -0.75 -4.21
C ASN A 132 20.91 -2.16 -3.60
N GLN A 133 21.73 -2.62 -2.66
CA GLN A 133 21.54 -3.91 -2.00
C GLN A 133 20.26 -3.92 -1.14
N VAL A 134 19.98 -2.82 -0.43
CA VAL A 134 18.76 -2.67 0.36
C VAL A 134 17.53 -2.62 -0.55
N ASP A 135 17.61 -1.90 -1.66
CA ASP A 135 16.52 -1.77 -2.62
C ASP A 135 16.12 -3.11 -3.23
N VAL A 136 17.10 -3.91 -3.65
CA VAL A 136 16.86 -5.28 -4.13
C VAL A 136 16.16 -6.14 -3.08
N PHE A 137 16.56 -6.01 -1.81
CA PHE A 137 15.89 -6.72 -0.72
C PHE A 137 14.45 -6.23 -0.51
N LEU A 138 14.25 -4.91 -0.49
CA LEU A 138 12.91 -4.32 -0.30
C LEU A 138 11.95 -4.72 -1.42
N ASP A 139 12.43 -4.83 -2.65
CA ASP A 139 11.63 -5.30 -3.79
C ASP A 139 11.20 -6.76 -3.63
N ARG A 140 12.11 -7.64 -3.23
CA ARG A 140 11.80 -9.05 -2.95
C ARG A 140 10.82 -9.18 -1.78
N LEU A 141 11.04 -8.43 -0.71
CA LEU A 141 10.18 -8.43 0.48
C LEU A 141 8.76 -7.93 0.15
N ARG A 142 8.65 -6.88 -0.68
CA ARG A 142 7.39 -6.34 -1.19
C ARG A 142 6.60 -7.39 -1.97
N GLN A 143 7.27 -8.11 -2.87
CA GLN A 143 6.65 -9.16 -3.66
C GLN A 143 6.16 -10.32 -2.78
N SER A 144 6.99 -10.81 -1.84
CA SER A 144 6.59 -11.86 -0.91
C SER A 144 5.42 -11.45 -0.03
N LEU A 145 5.39 -10.19 0.45
CA LEU A 145 4.23 -9.70 1.22
C LEU A 145 2.97 -9.66 0.37
N TYR A 146 3.06 -9.14 -0.86
CA TYR A 146 1.91 -9.09 -1.77
C TYR A 146 1.33 -10.48 -2.01
N GLU A 147 2.16 -11.48 -2.28
CA GLU A 147 1.73 -12.87 -2.45
C GLU A 147 1.15 -13.46 -1.16
N CYS A 148 1.77 -13.17 -0.03
CA CYS A 148 1.26 -13.59 1.28
C CYS A 148 -0.16 -13.05 1.53
N LEU A 149 -0.38 -11.75 1.32
CA LEU A 149 -1.68 -11.11 1.56
C LEU A 149 -2.73 -11.55 0.53
N SER A 150 -2.40 -11.49 -0.77
CA SER A 150 -3.37 -11.71 -1.85
C SER A 150 -3.74 -13.19 -2.05
N VAL A 151 -2.85 -14.12 -1.74
CA VAL A 151 -3.06 -15.56 -1.95
C VAL A 151 -3.28 -16.28 -0.63
N LYS A 152 -2.30 -16.23 0.28
CA LYS A 152 -2.31 -17.08 1.49
C LYS A 152 -3.35 -16.60 2.50
N MET A 153 -3.34 -15.31 2.84
CA MET A 153 -4.26 -14.72 3.83
C MET A 153 -5.69 -14.63 3.31
N CYS A 154 -5.87 -14.36 2.02
CA CYS A 154 -7.18 -14.32 1.39
C CYS A 154 -7.79 -15.69 1.08
N ALA A 155 -7.06 -16.78 1.33
CA ALA A 155 -7.57 -18.13 1.05
C ALA A 155 -8.81 -18.49 1.89
N SER A 156 -8.91 -17.99 3.12
CA SER A 156 -10.10 -18.14 3.98
C SER A 156 -11.29 -17.29 3.56
N LEU A 157 -11.08 -16.28 2.69
CA LEU A 157 -12.11 -15.33 2.23
C LEU A 157 -12.58 -15.61 0.80
N LYS A 158 -12.30 -16.80 0.26
CA LYS A 158 -12.63 -17.15 -1.15
C LYS A 158 -14.12 -17.05 -1.46
N ASP A 159 -14.97 -17.38 -0.49
CA ASP A 159 -16.40 -17.41 -0.66
C ASP A 159 -17.05 -16.01 -0.52
N SER A 160 -16.29 -15.00 -0.10
CA SER A 160 -16.74 -13.62 0.05
C SER A 160 -15.80 -12.64 -0.66
N PRO A 161 -15.98 -12.40 -1.97
CA PRO A 161 -15.13 -11.49 -2.74
C PRO A 161 -15.08 -10.07 -2.14
N ARG A 162 -16.22 -9.59 -1.59
CA ARG A 162 -16.29 -8.29 -0.91
C ARG A 162 -15.41 -8.25 0.35
N ALA A 163 -15.51 -9.28 1.22
CA ALA A 163 -14.69 -9.34 2.43
C ALA A 163 -13.20 -9.43 2.11
N ARG A 164 -12.85 -10.15 1.03
CA ARG A 164 -11.48 -10.22 0.52
C ARG A 164 -10.96 -8.84 0.10
N SER A 165 -11.70 -8.12 -0.76
CA SER A 165 -11.29 -6.78 -1.19
C SER A 165 -11.23 -5.79 -0.02
N ALA A 166 -12.17 -5.86 0.94
CA ALA A 166 -12.14 -5.06 2.16
C ALA A 166 -10.86 -5.29 2.99
N TYR A 167 -10.47 -6.55 3.19
CA TYR A 167 -9.25 -6.91 3.90
C TYR A 167 -7.99 -6.38 3.21
N LEU A 168 -7.91 -6.49 1.88
CA LEU A 168 -6.78 -6.00 1.10
C LEU A 168 -6.71 -4.47 1.10
N VAL A 169 -7.84 -3.77 0.93
CA VAL A 169 -7.93 -2.31 1.03
C VAL A 169 -7.38 -1.82 2.36
N LYS A 170 -7.84 -2.42 3.48
CA LYS A 170 -7.37 -2.07 4.82
C LYS A 170 -5.86 -2.32 4.99
N SER A 171 -5.37 -3.44 4.47
CA SER A 171 -3.96 -3.80 4.59
C SER A 171 -3.05 -2.87 3.80
N TYR A 172 -3.40 -2.56 2.55
CA TYR A 172 -2.62 -1.67 1.69
C TYR A 172 -2.71 -0.21 2.15
N ASP A 173 -3.88 0.24 2.61
CA ASP A 173 -4.07 1.57 3.17
C ASP A 173 -3.17 1.81 4.40
N TYR A 174 -3.06 0.83 5.31
CA TYR A 174 -2.15 0.92 6.44
C TYR A 174 -0.69 1.05 5.99
N ILE A 175 -0.25 0.23 5.01
CA ILE A 175 1.11 0.30 4.47
C ILE A 175 1.37 1.69 3.86
N CYS A 176 0.46 2.18 3.02
CA CYS A 176 0.58 3.50 2.40
C CYS A 176 0.68 4.61 3.45
N THR A 177 -0.14 4.54 4.51
CA THR A 177 -0.12 5.54 5.59
C THR A 177 1.21 5.56 6.33
N VAL A 178 1.76 4.40 6.69
CA VAL A 178 3.06 4.34 7.38
C VAL A 178 4.18 4.77 6.45
N LEU A 179 4.17 4.37 5.19
CA LEU A 179 5.21 4.75 4.25
C LEU A 179 5.16 6.24 3.88
N SER A 180 3.97 6.85 3.77
CA SER A 180 3.84 8.29 3.51
C SER A 180 4.32 9.14 4.69
N SER A 181 4.00 8.76 5.94
CA SER A 181 4.50 9.49 7.12
C SER A 181 6.02 9.53 7.18
N LEU A 182 6.72 8.51 6.64
CA LEU A 182 8.17 8.49 6.56
C LEU A 182 8.74 9.44 5.49
N THR A 183 7.94 9.78 4.46
CA THR A 183 8.36 10.78 3.45
C THR A 183 8.22 12.19 3.99
N ASP A 184 7.19 12.45 4.82
CA ASP A 184 6.92 13.77 5.37
C ASP A 184 7.97 14.16 6.44
N GLU A 185 8.38 13.24 7.31
CA GLU A 185 9.46 13.47 8.28
C GLU A 185 10.81 13.83 7.63
N ALA A 186 11.03 13.45 6.37
CA ALA A 186 12.26 13.76 5.64
C ALA A 186 12.24 15.17 5.02
N SER A 187 11.10 15.82 4.92
CA SER A 187 10.93 17.16 4.33
C SER A 187 11.06 18.31 5.34
N ASP A 188 10.93 18.05 6.64
CA ASP A 188 11.00 19.08 7.70
C ASP A 188 12.42 19.50 8.11
N GLY A 189 13.46 19.06 7.41
CA GLY A 189 14.85 19.45 7.66
C GLY A 189 15.28 20.58 6.74
N ASP A 190 15.57 21.77 7.33
CA ASP A 190 16.23 22.97 6.78
C ASP A 190 15.97 23.28 5.30
N GLU A 191 15.21 24.36 5.06
CA GLU A 191 14.84 24.90 3.74
C GLU A 191 16.03 25.32 2.84
N ASP A 192 17.26 25.30 3.31
CA ASP A 192 18.43 25.86 2.62
C ASP A 192 19.33 24.85 1.90
N GLU A 193 19.06 23.53 1.93
CA GLU A 193 19.88 22.57 1.18
C GLU A 193 19.07 21.82 0.09
N PRO A 194 19.61 21.70 -1.14
CA PRO A 194 18.95 20.98 -2.21
C PRO A 194 18.73 19.53 -1.81
N ALA A 195 17.47 19.09 -1.93
CA ALA A 195 17.04 17.73 -1.67
C ALA A 195 17.77 16.71 -2.55
N SER A 196 18.93 16.26 -2.11
CA SER A 196 19.78 15.27 -2.77
C SER A 196 19.57 13.85 -2.22
N ALA A 197 18.39 13.52 -1.71
CA ALA A 197 18.06 12.13 -1.43
C ALA A 197 17.25 11.60 -2.62
N ASN A 198 17.76 10.58 -3.31
CA ASN A 198 17.04 9.89 -4.38
C ASN A 198 15.68 9.41 -3.86
N PRO A 199 14.57 10.09 -4.22
CA PRO A 199 13.24 9.73 -3.75
C PRO A 199 12.73 8.43 -4.39
N SER A 200 13.49 7.86 -5.34
CA SER A 200 12.99 6.85 -6.25
C SER A 200 12.59 5.53 -5.57
N THR A 201 13.28 5.07 -4.54
CA THR A 201 12.97 3.77 -3.94
C THR A 201 11.93 3.84 -2.85
N LYS A 202 11.93 4.91 -2.03
CA LYS A 202 10.82 5.20 -1.11
C LYS A 202 9.53 5.31 -1.90
N LEU A 203 9.60 6.00 -3.05
CA LEU A 203 8.50 6.19 -3.97
C LEU A 203 8.05 4.87 -4.61
N ALA A 204 8.95 3.95 -4.95
CA ALA A 204 8.60 2.70 -5.63
C ALA A 204 7.72 1.77 -4.79
N SER A 205 8.04 1.56 -3.51
CA SER A 205 7.21 0.73 -2.62
C SER A 205 5.87 1.40 -2.29
N LEU A 206 5.87 2.70 -2.05
CA LEU A 206 4.64 3.46 -1.82
C LEU A 206 3.75 3.42 -3.06
N HIS A 207 4.28 3.77 -4.23
CA HIS A 207 3.54 3.75 -5.49
C HIS A 207 2.96 2.37 -5.82
N PHE A 208 3.71 1.30 -5.59
CA PHE A 208 3.21 -0.06 -5.79
C PHE A 208 1.97 -0.35 -4.94
N PHE A 209 2.00 -0.03 -3.64
CA PHE A 209 0.85 -0.28 -2.78
C PHE A 209 -0.29 0.71 -3.02
N GLU A 210 -0.04 1.93 -3.45
CA GLU A 210 -1.08 2.88 -3.90
C GLU A 210 -1.82 2.37 -5.13
N GLU A 211 -1.10 1.81 -6.11
CA GLU A 211 -1.71 1.18 -7.28
C GLU A 211 -2.58 -0.03 -6.88
N LYS A 212 -2.07 -0.91 -6.01
CA LYS A 212 -2.83 -2.06 -5.50
C LYS A 212 -4.04 -1.63 -4.66
N LEU A 213 -3.88 -0.61 -3.82
CA LEU A 213 -4.98 -0.01 -3.07
C LEU A 213 -6.08 0.53 -3.99
N ALA A 214 -5.72 1.25 -5.04
CA ALA A 214 -6.67 1.77 -6.02
C ALA A 214 -7.42 0.64 -6.74
N MET A 215 -6.71 -0.42 -7.15
CA MET A 215 -7.32 -1.61 -7.78
C MET A 215 -8.31 -2.30 -6.85
N GLU A 216 -7.92 -2.59 -5.62
CA GLU A 216 -8.78 -3.30 -4.66
C GLU A 216 -9.94 -2.44 -4.18
N THR A 217 -9.75 -1.12 -4.06
CA THR A 217 -10.84 -0.18 -3.78
C THR A 217 -11.90 -0.21 -4.88
N LYS A 218 -11.47 -0.19 -6.15
CA LYS A 218 -12.38 -0.31 -7.30
C LYS A 218 -13.12 -1.66 -7.30
N SER A 219 -12.40 -2.74 -7.02
CA SER A 219 -12.98 -4.09 -6.90
C SER A 219 -14.01 -4.16 -5.77
N PHE A 220 -13.71 -3.60 -4.61
CA PHE A 220 -14.61 -3.54 -3.47
C PHE A 220 -15.91 -2.76 -3.79
N ILE A 221 -15.79 -1.58 -4.42
CA ILE A 221 -16.94 -0.79 -4.86
C ILE A 221 -17.80 -1.61 -5.83
N ALA A 222 -17.15 -2.27 -6.82
CA ALA A 222 -17.87 -3.09 -7.77
C ALA A 222 -18.65 -4.25 -7.11
N HIS A 223 -18.07 -4.90 -6.10
CA HIS A 223 -18.74 -5.96 -5.33
C HIS A 223 -19.94 -5.40 -4.55
N ILE A 224 -19.78 -4.27 -3.86
CA ILE A 224 -20.91 -3.61 -3.17
C ILE A 224 -22.04 -3.25 -4.15
N MET A 225 -21.69 -2.68 -5.30
CA MET A 225 -22.69 -2.32 -6.31
C MET A 225 -23.47 -3.53 -6.79
N VAL A 226 -22.79 -4.65 -7.06
CA VAL A 226 -23.45 -5.89 -7.48
C VAL A 226 -24.31 -6.48 -6.36
N ASP A 227 -23.85 -6.45 -5.11
CA ASP A 227 -24.57 -7.03 -3.97
C ASP A 227 -25.84 -6.21 -3.62
N ARG A 228 -25.74 -4.89 -3.65
CA ARG A 228 -26.81 -3.98 -3.18
C ARG A 228 -27.74 -3.48 -4.29
N PHE A 229 -27.23 -3.41 -5.53
CA PHE A 229 -27.95 -2.87 -6.68
C PHE A 229 -27.95 -3.84 -7.88
N ALA A 230 -28.14 -5.14 -7.60
CA ALA A 230 -27.99 -6.23 -8.57
C ALA A 230 -28.76 -6.00 -9.88
N ARG A 231 -30.04 -5.58 -9.81
CA ARG A 231 -30.88 -5.35 -11.00
C ARG A 231 -30.40 -4.16 -11.82
N LEU A 232 -30.07 -3.04 -11.14
CA LEU A 232 -29.55 -1.84 -11.80
C LEU A 232 -28.23 -2.15 -12.52
N MET A 233 -27.31 -2.87 -11.85
CA MET A 233 -26.02 -3.27 -12.42
C MET A 233 -26.15 -4.25 -13.59
N LYS A 234 -27.10 -5.19 -13.50
CA LYS A 234 -27.40 -6.11 -14.61
C LYS A 234 -27.93 -5.36 -15.83
N LEU A 235 -28.82 -4.43 -15.60
CA LEU A 235 -29.38 -3.59 -16.65
C LEU A 235 -28.29 -2.73 -17.31
N ALA A 236 -27.48 -2.01 -16.52
CA ALA A 236 -26.37 -1.21 -17.04
C ALA A 236 -25.42 -2.03 -17.93
N ARG A 237 -25.04 -3.23 -17.48
CA ARG A 237 -24.18 -4.13 -18.29
C ARG A 237 -24.86 -4.60 -19.58
N SER A 238 -26.18 -4.86 -19.56
CA SER A 238 -26.91 -5.25 -20.78
C SER A 238 -26.96 -4.10 -21.78
N LEU A 239 -26.97 -2.86 -21.31
CA LEU A 239 -26.96 -1.67 -22.13
C LEU A 239 -25.58 -1.40 -22.76
N ASP A 240 -24.51 -1.57 -21.98
CA ASP A 240 -23.14 -1.43 -22.47
C ASP A 240 -22.77 -2.49 -23.52
N SER A 241 -23.36 -3.70 -23.42
CA SER A 241 -23.07 -4.84 -24.32
C SER A 241 -23.93 -4.86 -25.57
N SER A 242 -25.02 -4.10 -25.63
CA SER A 242 -25.91 -4.07 -26.81
C SER A 242 -25.38 -3.09 -27.86
N SER A 243 -24.60 -3.61 -28.82
CA SER A 243 -24.55 -2.99 -30.13
C SER A 243 -25.96 -2.93 -30.70
N ALA A 244 -26.49 -1.74 -30.90
CA ALA A 244 -27.60 -1.20 -31.72
C ALA A 244 -28.79 -2.09 -32.15
N GLU A 245 -28.79 -3.41 -32.01
CA GLU A 245 -29.84 -4.30 -32.58
C GLU A 245 -30.75 -5.00 -31.56
N ASN A 246 -30.42 -4.99 -30.27
CA ASN A 246 -31.34 -5.54 -29.26
C ASN A 246 -32.00 -4.39 -28.50
N ALA A 247 -33.21 -4.02 -28.90
CA ALA A 247 -34.04 -3.06 -28.18
C ALA A 247 -34.21 -3.52 -26.71
N CYS A 248 -33.60 -2.79 -25.79
CA CYS A 248 -33.81 -3.01 -24.37
C CYS A 248 -35.30 -2.81 -24.07
N ASP A 249 -35.90 -3.78 -23.38
CA ASP A 249 -37.34 -3.70 -23.06
C ASP A 249 -37.57 -2.53 -22.07
N ALA A 250 -38.33 -1.52 -22.53
CA ALA A 250 -38.66 -0.34 -21.73
C ALA A 250 -39.36 -0.71 -20.41
N SER A 251 -40.06 -1.84 -20.38
CA SER A 251 -40.71 -2.36 -19.17
C SER A 251 -39.67 -2.83 -18.15
N ALA A 252 -38.61 -3.51 -18.57
CA ALA A 252 -37.53 -3.97 -17.71
C ALA A 252 -36.75 -2.79 -17.09
N VAL A 253 -36.55 -1.72 -17.86
CA VAL A 253 -35.91 -0.48 -17.35
C VAL A 253 -36.79 0.17 -16.30
N ARG A 254 -38.09 0.30 -16.57
CA ARG A 254 -39.05 0.89 -15.64
C ARG A 254 -39.12 0.09 -14.33
N ASP A 255 -39.21 -1.23 -14.41
CA ASP A 255 -39.28 -2.10 -13.23
C ASP A 255 -38.04 -1.99 -12.37
N ALA A 256 -36.86 -1.90 -12.98
CA ALA A 256 -35.59 -1.70 -12.27
C ALA A 256 -35.50 -0.32 -11.59
N LEU A 257 -36.03 0.73 -12.25
CA LEU A 257 -36.04 2.09 -11.66
C LEU A 257 -37.07 2.20 -10.53
N VAL A 258 -38.25 1.55 -10.64
CA VAL A 258 -39.27 1.47 -9.57
C VAL A 258 -38.71 0.75 -8.35
N GLU A 259 -38.04 -0.38 -8.55
CA GLU A 259 -37.38 -1.10 -7.44
C GLU A 259 -36.32 -0.25 -6.80
N PHE A 260 -35.46 0.41 -7.59
CA PHE A 260 -34.43 1.33 -7.08
C PHE A 260 -35.09 2.45 -6.28
N GLN A 261 -36.13 3.12 -6.77
CA GLN A 261 -36.85 4.18 -6.07
C GLN A 261 -37.33 3.76 -4.67
N ASN A 262 -37.77 2.52 -4.55
CA ASN A 262 -38.29 1.98 -3.30
C ASN A 262 -37.22 1.55 -2.32
N THR A 263 -36.03 1.13 -2.79
CA THR A 263 -35.02 0.45 -1.98
C THR A 263 -33.73 1.26 -1.79
N TRP A 264 -33.49 2.31 -2.56
CA TRP A 264 -32.20 3.01 -2.59
C TRP A 264 -31.75 3.58 -1.24
N ARG A 265 -32.69 4.06 -0.38
CA ARG A 265 -32.34 4.62 0.92
C ARG A 265 -31.79 3.56 1.88
N ASP A 266 -32.46 2.42 1.95
CA ASP A 266 -32.01 1.30 2.80
C ASP A 266 -30.72 0.68 2.25
N ALA A 267 -30.61 0.56 0.93
CA ALA A 267 -29.39 0.12 0.27
C ALA A 267 -28.22 1.07 0.54
N LEU A 268 -28.44 2.40 0.47
CA LEU A 268 -27.42 3.41 0.75
C LEU A 268 -26.92 3.34 2.22
N LYS A 269 -27.86 3.13 3.16
CA LYS A 269 -27.53 2.89 4.57
C LYS A 269 -26.64 1.65 4.71
N SER A 270 -27.00 0.54 4.06
CA SER A 270 -26.22 -0.68 4.08
C SER A 270 -24.83 -0.52 3.43
N VAL A 271 -24.72 0.26 2.33
CA VAL A 271 -23.42 0.61 1.73
C VAL A 271 -22.56 1.39 2.71
N HIS A 272 -23.13 2.34 3.44
CA HIS A 272 -22.39 3.09 4.45
C HIS A 272 -21.90 2.17 5.59
N GLU A 273 -22.73 1.25 6.09
CA GLU A 273 -22.36 0.26 7.09
C GLU A 273 -21.25 -0.68 6.57
N ASP A 274 -21.34 -1.10 5.32
CA ASP A 274 -20.30 -1.90 4.65
C ASP A 274 -18.95 -1.12 4.57
N CYS A 275 -18.99 0.18 4.26
CA CYS A 275 -17.80 1.04 4.26
C CYS A 275 -17.22 1.22 5.67
N LEU A 276 -18.07 1.38 6.69
CA LEU A 276 -17.64 1.45 8.09
C LEU A 276 -16.93 0.17 8.54
N SER A 277 -17.34 -0.98 8.04
CA SER A 277 -16.72 -2.26 8.38
C SER A 277 -15.31 -2.43 7.79
N CYS A 278 -14.95 -1.70 6.74
CA CYS A 278 -13.63 -1.75 6.12
C CYS A 278 -12.55 -1.05 6.94
N PHE A 279 -12.90 0.01 7.67
CA PHE A 279 -11.97 0.80 8.46
C PHE A 279 -12.45 0.86 9.90
N THR A 280 -11.56 0.59 10.85
CA THR A 280 -11.87 0.54 12.29
C THR A 280 -12.12 1.91 12.88
N THR A 281 -11.56 2.95 12.28
CA THR A 281 -11.72 4.34 12.69
C THR A 281 -12.72 5.02 11.77
N ARG A 282 -13.61 5.83 12.34
CA ARG A 282 -14.52 6.71 11.61
C ARG A 282 -13.75 7.86 10.96
N ASP A 283 -12.78 7.49 10.15
CA ASP A 283 -11.84 8.38 9.49
C ASP A 283 -12.44 9.00 8.23
N TRP A 284 -11.83 10.09 7.77
CA TRP A 284 -12.11 10.71 6.49
C TRP A 284 -12.07 9.69 5.32
N ARG A 285 -11.29 8.59 5.44
CA ARG A 285 -11.16 7.50 4.45
C ARG A 285 -12.46 6.71 4.28
N THR A 286 -13.16 6.42 5.36
CA THR A 286 -14.50 5.79 5.28
C THR A 286 -15.47 6.67 4.52
N ASN A 287 -15.46 7.97 4.79
CA ASN A 287 -16.29 8.92 4.08
C ASN A 287 -15.88 9.07 2.60
N ASP A 288 -14.58 9.02 2.29
CA ASP A 288 -14.09 9.04 0.91
C ASP A 288 -14.51 7.78 0.16
N LEU A 289 -14.36 6.60 0.76
CA LEU A 289 -14.81 5.34 0.16
C LEU A 289 -16.31 5.36 -0.11
N PHE A 290 -17.10 5.80 0.86
CA PHE A 290 -18.54 5.92 0.70
C PHE A 290 -18.93 6.92 -0.41
N ARG A 291 -18.26 8.09 -0.48
CA ARG A 291 -18.47 9.05 -1.57
C ARG A 291 -18.14 8.47 -2.95
N ARG A 292 -17.08 7.65 -3.05
CA ARG A 292 -16.75 6.95 -4.30
C ARG A 292 -17.82 5.91 -4.66
N CYS A 293 -18.36 5.17 -3.69
CA CYS A 293 -19.51 4.27 -3.92
C CYS A 293 -20.72 5.05 -4.45
N VAL A 294 -21.02 6.20 -3.84
CA VAL A 294 -22.12 7.07 -4.27
C VAL A 294 -21.89 7.64 -5.68
N ALA A 295 -20.68 8.06 -5.98
CA ALA A 295 -20.33 8.59 -7.31
C ALA A 295 -20.47 7.50 -8.40
N GLU A 296 -20.00 6.28 -8.12
CA GLU A 296 -20.17 5.14 -9.03
C GLU A 296 -21.64 4.81 -9.25
N LEU A 297 -22.43 4.78 -8.15
CA LEU A 297 -23.86 4.54 -8.25
C LEU A 297 -24.56 5.61 -9.09
N LEU A 298 -24.24 6.88 -8.89
CA LEU A 298 -24.80 7.99 -9.68
C LEU A 298 -24.39 7.90 -11.15
N SER A 299 -23.17 7.49 -11.45
CA SER A 299 -22.71 7.28 -12.83
C SER A 299 -23.51 6.18 -13.52
N VAL A 300 -23.70 5.04 -12.85
CA VAL A 300 -24.49 3.92 -13.37
C VAL A 300 -25.97 4.31 -13.50
N TYR A 301 -26.52 4.96 -12.49
CA TYR A 301 -27.91 5.39 -12.48
C TYR A 301 -28.20 6.43 -13.57
N GLY A 302 -27.34 7.43 -13.73
CA GLY A 302 -27.44 8.46 -14.76
C GLY A 302 -27.37 7.87 -16.18
N GLY A 303 -26.53 6.85 -16.40
CA GLY A 303 -26.46 6.11 -17.65
C GLY A 303 -27.77 5.36 -17.97
N VAL A 304 -28.45 4.82 -16.94
CA VAL A 304 -29.73 4.10 -17.10
C VAL A 304 -30.92 5.06 -17.17
N ALA A 305 -30.99 6.05 -16.28
CA ALA A 305 -32.13 6.99 -16.18
C ALA A 305 -32.11 8.10 -17.24
N GLY A 306 -30.95 8.35 -17.84
CA GLY A 306 -30.84 9.34 -18.91
C GLY A 306 -30.73 10.79 -18.43
N ASP A 307 -30.33 11.01 -17.19
CA ASP A 307 -30.22 12.33 -16.56
C ASP A 307 -28.94 13.11 -16.97
N ASP A 308 -28.09 12.49 -17.78
CA ASP A 308 -26.82 13.06 -18.23
C ASP A 308 -26.92 13.55 -19.69
N GLU A 309 -26.43 14.75 -19.97
CA GLU A 309 -26.31 15.33 -21.32
C GLU A 309 -25.35 14.55 -22.24
N ARG A 310 -24.81 13.42 -21.78
CA ARG A 310 -23.88 12.58 -22.55
C ARG A 310 -24.57 11.87 -23.71
N GLU A 311 -23.94 11.90 -24.88
CA GLU A 311 -24.44 11.36 -26.14
C GLU A 311 -24.76 9.86 -26.20
N GLY A 312 -24.71 9.11 -25.10
CA GLY A 312 -24.93 7.67 -25.02
C GLY A 312 -26.05 7.24 -24.09
N SER A 313 -26.88 8.15 -23.58
CA SER A 313 -27.93 7.81 -22.62
C SER A 313 -29.03 6.97 -23.27
N VAL A 314 -29.35 5.86 -22.64
CA VAL A 314 -30.37 4.88 -23.11
C VAL A 314 -31.76 5.51 -23.19
N ALA A 315 -32.07 6.45 -22.32
CA ALA A 315 -33.33 7.17 -22.36
C ALA A 315 -33.58 7.91 -23.69
N ARG A 316 -32.53 8.20 -24.47
CA ARG A 316 -32.66 8.79 -25.81
C ARG A 316 -33.13 7.78 -26.88
N SER A 317 -32.89 6.49 -26.66
CA SER A 317 -33.37 5.42 -27.57
C SER A 317 -34.87 5.11 -27.40
N PHE A 318 -35.46 5.55 -26.28
CA PHE A 318 -36.89 5.33 -26.03
C PHE A 318 -37.77 6.43 -26.67
N GLY A 319 -38.96 6.05 -27.09
CA GLY A 319 -39.99 6.97 -27.56
C GLY A 319 -40.41 7.99 -26.48
N LYS A 320 -41.00 9.11 -26.89
CA LYS A 320 -41.39 10.21 -25.98
C LYS A 320 -42.26 9.74 -24.81
N GLU A 321 -43.25 8.85 -25.08
CA GLU A 321 -44.15 8.31 -24.06
C GLU A 321 -43.43 7.46 -22.99
N ALA A 322 -42.43 6.69 -23.39
CA ALA A 322 -41.61 5.92 -22.44
C ALA A 322 -40.73 6.81 -21.57
N ARG A 323 -40.20 7.94 -22.11
CA ARG A 323 -39.44 8.94 -21.34
C ARG A 323 -40.32 9.66 -20.32
N ASP A 324 -41.54 10.07 -20.72
CA ASP A 324 -42.45 10.74 -19.80
C ASP A 324 -42.87 9.82 -18.65
N ALA A 325 -43.07 8.50 -18.92
CA ALA A 325 -43.33 7.50 -17.89
C ALA A 325 -42.13 7.19 -16.98
N LEU A 326 -40.89 7.40 -17.45
CA LEU A 326 -39.65 7.26 -16.64
C LEU A 326 -39.44 8.47 -15.73
N ASN A 327 -39.80 9.67 -16.16
CA ASN A 327 -39.60 10.90 -15.37
C ASN A 327 -40.35 10.89 -14.03
N ASP A 328 -41.48 10.18 -13.94
CA ASP A 328 -42.21 10.04 -12.67
C ASP A 328 -41.53 9.13 -11.65
N VAL A 329 -40.55 8.33 -12.09
CA VAL A 329 -39.87 7.31 -11.28
C VAL A 329 -38.44 7.67 -10.98
N VAL A 330 -37.89 8.70 -11.65
CA VAL A 330 -36.47 9.09 -11.51
C VAL A 330 -36.23 9.79 -10.17
N VAL A 331 -35.28 9.27 -9.37
CA VAL A 331 -34.76 9.93 -8.19
C VAL A 331 -33.78 11.01 -8.63
N THR A 332 -34.01 12.27 -8.25
CA THR A 332 -33.16 13.37 -8.69
C THR A 332 -31.80 13.30 -8.01
N THR A 333 -30.72 13.59 -8.75
CA THR A 333 -29.33 13.64 -8.26
C THR A 333 -29.16 14.50 -7.00
N PRO A 334 -29.79 15.69 -6.86
CA PRO A 334 -29.73 16.48 -5.64
C PRO A 334 -30.31 15.78 -4.41
N THR A 335 -31.42 15.06 -4.57
CA THR A 335 -32.06 14.33 -3.46
C THR A 335 -31.15 13.20 -2.97
N PHE A 336 -30.53 12.49 -3.89
CA PHE A 336 -29.59 11.43 -3.60
C PHE A 336 -28.34 11.95 -2.89
N SER A 337 -27.74 13.02 -3.41
CA SER A 337 -26.56 13.68 -2.82
C SER A 337 -26.83 14.22 -1.43
N LEU A 338 -28.05 14.76 -1.17
CA LEU A 338 -28.44 15.26 0.15
C LEU A 338 -28.47 14.11 1.16
N GLU A 339 -29.07 12.98 0.81
CA GLU A 339 -29.13 11.82 1.70
C GLU A 339 -27.76 11.21 1.96
N ALA A 340 -26.89 11.08 0.94
CA ALA A 340 -25.52 10.62 1.09
C ALA A 340 -24.72 11.51 2.04
N ASN A 341 -24.86 12.84 1.93
CA ASN A 341 -24.18 13.79 2.82
C ASN A 341 -24.65 13.68 4.29
N ARG A 342 -25.89 13.25 4.56
CA ARG A 342 -26.38 12.99 5.92
C ARG A 342 -25.59 11.88 6.63
N TYR A 343 -25.21 10.81 5.88
CA TYR A 343 -24.38 9.74 6.44
C TYR A 343 -22.97 10.23 6.74
N CYS A 344 -22.36 11.00 5.84
CA CYS A 344 -21.04 11.59 6.07
C CYS A 344 -21.02 12.55 7.27
N ALA A 345 -22.08 13.38 7.45
CA ALA A 345 -22.16 14.30 8.57
C ALA A 345 -22.37 13.60 9.93
N LYS A 346 -23.16 12.51 9.97
CA LYS A 346 -23.35 11.69 11.18
C LYS A 346 -22.07 11.01 11.64
N SER A 347 -21.20 10.60 10.70
CA SER A 347 -19.91 10.00 11.04
C SER A 347 -18.90 11.02 11.60
N ALA A 348 -19.03 12.31 11.24
CA ALA A 348 -18.15 13.39 11.72
C ALA A 348 -18.55 13.98 13.09
N GLY A 349 -19.83 13.84 13.49
CA GLY A 349 -20.37 14.44 14.72
C GLY A 349 -20.41 13.52 15.95
N GLY A 350 -19.81 12.33 15.88
CA GLY A 350 -19.79 11.32 16.94
C GLY A 350 -18.43 11.16 17.62
N ALA A 351 -17.57 12.20 17.62
CA ALA A 351 -16.30 12.26 18.33
C ALA A 351 -16.43 13.02 19.63
#